data_c5623b6d09e2ca54e37a88e13502c691
#
_entry.id   c5623b6d09e2ca54e37a88e13502c691
#
_cell.length_a   1.000
_cell.length_b   1.000
_cell.length_c   1.000
_cell.angle_alpha   90.00
_cell.angle_beta   90.00
_cell.angle_gamma   90.00
#
_symmetry.space_group_name_H-M   'P 1'
#
loop_
_entity.id
_entity.type
_entity.pdbx_description
1 polymer ?
#
loop_
_entity_poly.entity_id
_entity_poly.type
_entity_poly.pdbx_seq_one_letter_code
_entity_poly.pdbx_strand_id
1 'polypeptide(L)'
;MLKETLVGLGVTLRQMFKKPVTVQYPDEKPNVPFNYRGKIILTVDPSGEERCVACYLCSSACPVDCITISAAERDNGRRYPEAFRINFNRCIFCGLCAEACPTLALQMSTDFEMAETDGRELIYEKDKLQVNHGGKYPDYSFWDEAGVAVTHAIGQGKQDLPPSDPRSNLP
;
A
#
# COMPACT_ATOMS: atom_id res chain seq x y z
N MET A 1 -1.28 -39.23 40.66
CA MET A 1 -2.27 -38.20 40.22
C MET A 1 -2.10 -36.88 40.96
N LEU A 2 -2.24 -36.79 42.30
CA LEU A 2 -2.09 -35.51 43.01
C LEU A 2 -0.71 -34.86 42.85
N LYS A 3 0.35 -35.65 42.77
CA LYS A 3 1.73 -35.20 42.62
C LYS A 3 1.98 -34.56 41.24
N GLU A 4 1.44 -35.15 40.20
CA GLU A 4 1.53 -34.64 38.81
C GLU A 4 0.76 -33.32 38.63
N THR A 5 -0.40 -33.21 39.26
CA THR A 5 -1.18 -31.95 39.27
C THR A 5 -0.45 -30.82 40.00
N LEU A 6 0.18 -31.13 41.14
CA LEU A 6 0.99 -30.15 41.88
C LEU A 6 2.22 -29.69 41.09
N VAL A 7 2.88 -30.59 40.37
CA VAL A 7 4.00 -30.25 39.47
C VAL A 7 3.53 -29.36 38.35
N GLY A 8 2.41 -29.68 37.69
CA GLY A 8 1.82 -28.86 36.64
C GLY A 8 1.45 -27.46 37.14
N LEU A 9 0.83 -27.36 38.31
CA LEU A 9 0.50 -26.07 38.92
C LEU A 9 1.76 -25.25 39.24
N GLY A 10 2.83 -25.90 39.72
CA GLY A 10 4.12 -25.24 39.96
C GLY A 10 4.76 -24.67 38.72
N VAL A 11 4.65 -25.35 37.56
CA VAL A 11 5.15 -24.85 36.27
C VAL A 11 4.40 -23.61 35.83
N THR A 12 3.07 -23.61 35.90
CA THR A 12 2.25 -22.44 35.53
C THR A 12 2.49 -21.25 36.45
N LEU A 13 2.59 -21.51 37.75
CA LEU A 13 2.89 -20.47 38.74
C LEU A 13 4.27 -19.84 38.49
N ARG A 14 5.30 -20.65 38.19
CA ARG A 14 6.63 -20.15 37.83
C ARG A 14 6.62 -19.29 36.56
N GLN A 15 5.76 -19.64 35.60
CA GLN A 15 5.66 -18.89 34.36
C GLN A 15 5.07 -17.48 34.56
N MET A 16 4.21 -17.30 35.56
CA MET A 16 3.60 -16.01 35.89
C MET A 16 4.65 -14.94 36.30
N PHE A 17 5.77 -15.38 36.89
CA PHE A 17 6.85 -14.50 37.34
C PHE A 17 7.95 -14.28 36.31
N LYS A 18 7.82 -14.87 35.09
CA LYS A 18 8.78 -14.60 34.01
C LYS A 18 8.42 -13.34 33.26
N LYS A 19 9.46 -12.67 32.73
CA LYS A 19 9.26 -11.53 31.84
C LYS A 19 8.43 -11.96 30.61
N PRO A 20 7.36 -11.22 30.26
CA PRO A 20 6.57 -11.52 29.08
C PRO A 20 7.41 -11.40 27.80
N VAL A 21 7.15 -12.26 26.82
CA VAL A 21 7.80 -12.29 25.50
C VAL A 21 7.05 -11.41 24.50
N THR A 22 5.83 -11.01 24.84
CA THR A 22 4.94 -10.22 23.98
C THR A 22 5.45 -8.79 23.82
N VAL A 23 5.43 -8.30 22.59
CA VAL A 23 5.70 -6.90 22.29
C VAL A 23 4.56 -6.03 22.82
N GLN A 24 4.89 -4.97 23.53
CA GLN A 24 3.92 -4.05 24.14
C GLN A 24 3.54 -2.96 23.15
N TYR A 25 2.66 -3.28 22.20
CA TYR A 25 2.11 -2.29 21.26
C TYR A 25 1.13 -1.35 22.01
N PRO A 26 1.11 -0.02 21.78
CA PRO A 26 1.85 0.73 20.76
C PRO A 26 3.25 1.25 21.17
N ASP A 27 3.64 1.07 22.45
CA ASP A 27 4.91 1.60 22.97
C ASP A 27 6.12 0.97 22.27
N GLU A 28 6.00 -0.32 21.97
CA GLU A 28 7.02 -1.09 21.26
C GLU A 28 6.39 -1.68 19.97
N LYS A 29 6.88 -1.23 18.79
CA LYS A 29 6.35 -1.73 17.51
C LYS A 29 7.06 -3.02 17.09
N PRO A 30 6.32 -3.99 16.51
CA PRO A 30 6.92 -5.21 15.99
C PRO A 30 7.86 -4.91 14.82
N ASN A 31 8.99 -5.61 14.76
CA ASN A 31 9.88 -5.53 13.62
C ASN A 31 9.26 -6.27 12.42
N VAL A 32 8.82 -5.50 11.43
CA VAL A 32 8.13 -6.02 10.24
C VAL A 32 9.16 -6.35 9.15
N PRO A 33 9.16 -7.57 8.59
CA PRO A 33 10.11 -7.97 7.55
C PRO A 33 9.88 -7.19 6.25
N PHE A 34 10.94 -7.03 5.45
CA PHE A 34 10.89 -6.31 4.16
C PHE A 34 9.80 -6.81 3.20
N ASN A 35 9.54 -8.12 3.19
CA ASN A 35 8.54 -8.74 2.32
C ASN A 35 7.09 -8.62 2.82
N TYR A 36 6.88 -7.88 3.91
CA TYR A 36 5.53 -7.70 4.46
C TYR A 36 4.61 -7.02 3.44
N ARG A 37 3.36 -7.49 3.39
CA ARG A 37 2.30 -6.96 2.53
C ARG A 37 1.38 -6.04 3.35
N GLY A 38 1.89 -4.86 3.70
CA GLY A 38 1.12 -3.83 4.40
C GLY A 38 0.39 -2.90 3.43
N LYS A 39 0.27 -1.63 3.81
CA LYS A 39 -0.45 -0.64 3.01
C LYS A 39 0.16 -0.48 1.61
N ILE A 40 -0.71 -0.43 0.61
CA ILE A 40 -0.32 -0.15 -0.78
C ILE A 40 -0.02 1.34 -0.92
N ILE A 41 1.08 1.66 -1.58
CA ILE A 41 1.55 3.03 -1.82
C ILE A 41 1.86 3.23 -3.30
N LEU A 42 1.69 4.48 -3.77
CA LEU A 42 2.20 4.95 -5.05
C LEU A 42 3.53 5.67 -4.84
N THR A 43 4.54 5.24 -5.58
CA THR A 43 5.90 5.77 -5.46
C THR A 43 6.23 6.71 -6.61
N VAL A 44 7.18 7.61 -6.35
CA VAL A 44 7.76 8.52 -7.33
C VAL A 44 9.23 8.18 -7.58
N ASP A 45 9.74 8.59 -8.71
CA ASP A 45 11.16 8.48 -9.03
C ASP A 45 12.01 9.44 -8.19
N PRO A 46 13.31 9.22 -8.08
CA PRO A 46 14.24 10.16 -7.44
C PRO A 46 14.19 11.56 -8.06
N SER A 47 13.80 11.66 -9.35
CA SER A 47 13.56 12.92 -10.06
C SER A 47 12.29 13.66 -9.62
N GLY A 48 11.43 13.05 -8.79
CA GLY A 48 10.13 13.58 -8.39
C GLY A 48 8.99 13.31 -9.38
N GLU A 49 9.26 12.61 -10.49
CA GLU A 49 8.24 12.21 -11.47
C GLU A 49 7.47 10.98 -11.00
N GLU A 50 6.19 10.94 -11.33
CA GLU A 50 5.34 9.77 -11.06
C GLU A 50 5.79 8.58 -11.90
N ARG A 51 6.03 7.44 -11.27
CA ARG A 51 6.34 6.18 -11.95
C ARG A 51 5.13 5.59 -12.68
N CYS A 52 3.92 5.89 -12.19
CA CYS A 52 2.69 5.32 -12.74
C CYS A 52 2.40 5.87 -14.13
N VAL A 53 2.20 4.97 -15.09
CA VAL A 53 1.85 5.26 -16.48
C VAL A 53 0.39 4.94 -16.79
N ALA A 54 -0.44 4.74 -15.79
CA ALA A 54 -1.85 4.41 -15.93
C ALA A 54 -2.13 3.30 -16.97
N CYS A 55 -1.40 2.18 -16.85
CA CYS A 55 -1.50 1.04 -17.78
C CYS A 55 -2.65 0.07 -17.46
N TYR A 56 -3.35 0.25 -16.33
CA TYR A 56 -4.45 -0.58 -15.83
C TYR A 56 -4.10 -2.03 -15.45
N LEU A 57 -2.87 -2.48 -15.57
CA LEU A 57 -2.49 -3.86 -15.22
C LEU A 57 -2.78 -4.21 -13.77
N CYS A 58 -2.57 -3.27 -12.85
CA CYS A 58 -2.88 -3.50 -11.42
C CYS A 58 -4.38 -3.62 -11.16
N SER A 59 -5.22 -2.89 -11.88
CA SER A 59 -6.68 -3.03 -11.80
C SER A 59 -7.13 -4.39 -12.35
N SER A 60 -6.63 -4.77 -13.52
CA SER A 60 -6.94 -6.08 -14.14
C SER A 60 -6.45 -7.28 -13.32
N ALA A 61 -5.33 -7.13 -12.59
CA ALA A 61 -4.79 -8.19 -11.73
C ALA A 61 -5.49 -8.29 -10.37
N CYS A 62 -6.36 -7.33 -10.03
CA CYS A 62 -7.01 -7.29 -8.72
C CYS A 62 -8.15 -8.30 -8.63
N PRO A 63 -8.08 -9.32 -7.74
CA PRO A 63 -9.12 -10.36 -7.66
C PRO A 63 -10.43 -9.87 -7.04
N VAL A 64 -10.41 -8.71 -6.37
CA VAL A 64 -11.58 -8.12 -5.68
C VAL A 64 -12.01 -6.79 -6.29
N ASP A 65 -11.41 -6.40 -7.41
CA ASP A 65 -11.73 -5.18 -8.17
C ASP A 65 -11.84 -3.93 -7.27
N CYS A 66 -10.79 -3.69 -6.46
CA CYS A 66 -10.75 -2.57 -5.52
C CYS A 66 -9.96 -1.35 -6.03
N ILE A 67 -9.43 -1.40 -7.27
CA ILE A 67 -8.57 -0.36 -7.85
C ILE A 67 -9.29 0.31 -9.02
N THR A 68 -9.48 1.62 -8.93
CA THR A 68 -10.04 2.45 -10.00
C THR A 68 -9.02 3.45 -10.47
N ILE A 69 -8.84 3.57 -11.78
CA ILE A 69 -7.86 4.48 -12.41
C ILE A 69 -8.57 5.30 -13.48
N SER A 70 -8.27 6.60 -13.55
CA SER A 70 -8.54 7.45 -14.70
C SER A 70 -7.22 7.91 -15.28
N ALA A 71 -6.99 7.64 -16.58
CA ALA A 71 -5.77 8.02 -17.26
C ALA A 71 -5.99 9.32 -18.01
N ALA A 72 -4.98 10.21 -17.99
CA ALA A 72 -4.86 11.37 -18.85
C ALA A 72 -3.52 11.35 -19.59
N GLU A 73 -3.40 12.18 -20.61
CA GLU A 73 -2.17 12.36 -21.37
C GLU A 73 -1.61 13.77 -21.13
N ARG A 74 -0.30 13.84 -20.94
CA ARG A 74 0.43 15.12 -20.88
C ARG A 74 0.73 15.62 -22.30
N ASP A 75 1.11 16.90 -22.43
CA ASP A 75 1.46 17.52 -23.71
C ASP A 75 2.59 16.79 -24.46
N ASN A 76 3.43 16.06 -23.73
CA ASN A 76 4.48 15.23 -24.30
C ASN A 76 4.02 13.82 -24.75
N GLY A 77 2.73 13.53 -24.74
CA GLY A 77 2.14 12.24 -25.10
C GLY A 77 2.30 11.15 -24.04
N ARG A 78 2.85 11.47 -22.85
CA ARG A 78 2.97 10.51 -21.74
C ARG A 78 1.65 10.37 -20.98
N ARG A 79 1.24 9.12 -20.75
CA ARG A 79 0.09 8.83 -19.90
C ARG A 79 0.48 8.90 -18.43
N TYR A 80 -0.45 9.37 -17.61
CA TYR A 80 -0.35 9.41 -16.15
C TYR A 80 -1.73 9.16 -15.53
N PRO A 81 -1.79 8.72 -14.25
CA PRO A 81 -3.07 8.61 -13.57
C PRO A 81 -3.53 10.00 -13.12
N GLU A 82 -4.54 10.53 -13.79
CA GLU A 82 -5.25 11.74 -13.35
C GLU A 82 -5.92 11.47 -12.01
N ALA A 83 -6.58 10.30 -11.89
CA ALA A 83 -7.13 9.82 -10.65
C ALA A 83 -6.71 8.36 -10.42
N PHE A 84 -6.43 8.03 -9.18
CA PHE A 84 -6.09 6.69 -8.73
C PHE A 84 -6.72 6.45 -7.36
N ARG A 85 -7.55 5.44 -7.26
CA ARG A 85 -8.30 5.14 -6.04
C ARG A 85 -8.16 3.67 -5.68
N ILE A 86 -7.96 3.41 -4.40
CA ILE A 86 -8.00 2.05 -3.83
C ILE A 86 -9.02 2.02 -2.70
N ASN A 87 -9.94 1.08 -2.78
CA ASN A 87 -10.88 0.79 -1.70
C ASN A 87 -10.29 -0.29 -0.78
N PHE A 88 -9.69 0.14 0.34
CA PHE A 88 -9.09 -0.77 1.32
C PHE A 88 -10.11 -1.58 2.13
N ASN A 89 -11.40 -1.21 2.12
CA ASN A 89 -12.44 -2.04 2.73
C ASN A 89 -12.62 -3.38 1.97
N ARG A 90 -12.28 -3.41 0.69
CA ARG A 90 -12.38 -4.60 -0.17
C ARG A 90 -11.03 -5.28 -0.38
N CYS A 91 -9.94 -4.56 -0.21
CA CYS A 91 -8.60 -5.07 -0.47
C CYS A 91 -8.24 -6.21 0.48
N ILE A 92 -7.74 -7.31 -0.08
CA ILE A 92 -7.27 -8.50 0.67
C ILE A 92 -5.75 -8.53 0.85
N PHE A 93 -5.05 -7.46 0.48
CA PHE A 93 -3.58 -7.32 0.60
C PHE A 93 -2.79 -8.48 -0.04
N CYS A 94 -3.29 -9.05 -1.14
CA CYS A 94 -2.66 -10.18 -1.83
C CYS A 94 -1.34 -9.82 -2.54
N GLY A 95 -1.10 -8.54 -2.87
CA GLY A 95 0.11 -8.06 -3.52
C GLY A 95 0.17 -8.24 -5.04
N LEU A 96 -0.81 -8.88 -5.68
CA LEU A 96 -0.82 -9.11 -7.13
C LEU A 96 -0.74 -7.82 -7.94
N CYS A 97 -1.34 -6.73 -7.46
CA CYS A 97 -1.26 -5.42 -8.11
C CYS A 97 0.17 -4.85 -8.13
N ALA A 98 0.95 -5.10 -7.06
CA ALA A 98 2.36 -4.68 -7.00
C ALA A 98 3.23 -5.55 -7.93
N GLU A 99 2.95 -6.86 -8.00
CA GLU A 99 3.64 -7.79 -8.90
C GLU A 99 3.34 -7.51 -10.38
N ALA A 100 2.11 -7.11 -10.69
CA ALA A 100 1.68 -6.75 -12.05
C ALA A 100 2.18 -5.37 -12.51
N CYS A 101 2.75 -4.55 -11.65
CA CYS A 101 3.16 -3.19 -11.97
C CYS A 101 4.53 -3.17 -12.68
N PRO A 102 4.61 -2.84 -13.98
CA PRO A 102 5.87 -2.88 -14.73
C PRO A 102 6.83 -1.75 -14.35
N THR A 103 6.32 -0.67 -13.77
CA THR A 103 7.11 0.53 -13.45
C THR A 103 7.51 0.59 -11.97
N LEU A 104 7.17 -0.42 -11.16
CA LEU A 104 7.32 -0.44 -9.69
C LEU A 104 6.70 0.80 -9.01
N ALA A 105 5.72 1.41 -9.66
CA ALA A 105 4.98 2.55 -9.11
C ALA A 105 4.12 2.14 -7.92
N LEU A 106 3.52 0.95 -7.99
CA LEU A 106 2.66 0.43 -6.94
C LEU A 106 3.45 -0.57 -6.11
N GLN A 107 3.56 -0.31 -4.81
CA GLN A 107 4.34 -1.14 -3.90
C GLN A 107 3.58 -1.40 -2.60
N MET A 108 3.92 -2.51 -1.93
CA MET A 108 3.44 -2.84 -0.59
C MET A 108 4.44 -2.28 0.43
N SER A 109 3.99 -1.41 1.31
CA SER A 109 4.83 -0.88 2.40
C SER A 109 4.90 -1.83 3.60
N THR A 110 5.75 -1.51 4.57
CA THR A 110 5.76 -2.18 5.88
C THR A 110 4.78 -1.54 6.87
N ASP A 111 4.10 -0.46 6.45
CA ASP A 111 3.10 0.23 7.25
C ASP A 111 1.80 -0.58 7.30
N PHE A 112 1.27 -0.78 8.50
CA PHE A 112 0.02 -1.50 8.75
C PHE A 112 -1.00 -0.67 9.55
N GLU A 113 -0.60 0.53 9.99
CA GLU A 113 -1.44 1.41 10.82
C GLU A 113 -2.43 2.18 9.92
N MET A 114 -3.59 1.58 9.66
CA MET A 114 -4.62 2.17 8.79
C MET A 114 -6.04 1.93 9.34
N ALA A 115 -6.16 1.71 10.67
CA ALA A 115 -7.46 1.57 11.30
C ALA A 115 -8.19 2.91 11.34
N GLU A 116 -9.41 2.93 10.82
CA GLU A 116 -10.28 4.10 10.79
C GLU A 116 -11.64 3.76 11.39
N THR A 117 -12.36 4.77 11.90
CA THR A 117 -13.70 4.60 12.48
C THR A 117 -14.79 4.62 11.42
N ASP A 118 -14.56 5.30 10.29
CA ASP A 118 -15.49 5.35 9.14
C ASP A 118 -14.88 4.61 7.96
N GLY A 119 -15.59 3.62 7.43
CA GLY A 119 -15.15 2.86 6.25
C GLY A 119 -14.93 3.71 4.99
N ARG A 120 -15.53 4.91 4.91
CA ARG A 120 -15.30 5.83 3.80
C ARG A 120 -13.87 6.39 3.81
N GLU A 121 -13.26 6.52 4.96
CA GLU A 121 -11.88 7.00 5.10
C GLU A 121 -10.84 5.96 4.65
N LEU A 122 -11.24 4.69 4.54
CA LEU A 122 -10.44 3.61 3.96
C LEU A 122 -10.47 3.57 2.42
N ILE A 123 -11.16 4.51 1.78
CA ILE A 123 -11.05 4.75 0.34
C ILE A 123 -9.96 5.79 0.13
N TYR A 124 -8.80 5.33 -0.33
CA TYR A 124 -7.65 6.20 -0.52
C TYR A 124 -7.60 6.68 -1.97
N GLU A 125 -7.60 8.00 -2.11
CA GLU A 125 -7.34 8.69 -3.36
C GLU A 125 -5.83 8.79 -3.64
N LYS A 126 -5.46 9.20 -4.82
CA LYS A 126 -4.08 9.34 -5.30
C LYS A 126 -3.18 10.07 -4.29
N ASP A 127 -3.65 11.20 -3.76
CA ASP A 127 -2.89 12.03 -2.83
C ASP A 127 -2.54 11.32 -1.52
N LYS A 128 -3.47 10.50 -1.02
CA LYS A 128 -3.28 9.68 0.20
C LYS A 128 -2.37 8.47 -0.04
N LEU A 129 -2.33 7.99 -1.29
CA LEU A 129 -1.52 6.84 -1.70
C LEU A 129 -0.10 7.22 -2.07
N GLN A 130 0.10 8.44 -2.59
CA GLN A 130 1.39 8.89 -3.11
C GLN A 130 2.35 9.19 -1.97
N VAL A 131 3.54 8.62 -2.07
CA VAL A 131 4.66 8.91 -1.17
C VAL A 131 5.78 9.57 -1.98
N ASN A 132 6.40 10.61 -1.40
CA ASN A 132 7.45 11.39 -2.05
C ASN A 132 8.83 10.71 -2.02
N HIS A 133 8.83 9.38 -2.17
CA HIS A 133 10.05 8.58 -2.21
C HIS A 133 9.82 7.28 -2.99
N GLY A 134 10.89 6.61 -3.37
CA GLY A 134 10.86 5.38 -4.15
C GLY A 134 10.34 4.12 -3.44
N GLY A 135 9.76 4.26 -2.26
CA GLY A 135 9.23 3.13 -1.48
C GLY A 135 10.33 2.16 -1.05
N LYS A 136 10.17 0.87 -1.36
CA LYS A 136 11.16 -0.19 -1.10
C LYS A 136 12.41 -0.12 -1.99
N TYR A 137 12.32 0.61 -3.09
CA TYR A 137 13.39 0.73 -4.10
C TYR A 137 13.68 2.23 -4.35
N PRO A 138 14.31 2.93 -3.39
CA PRO A 138 14.52 4.39 -3.47
C PRO A 138 15.47 4.79 -4.59
N ASP A 139 16.46 3.96 -4.90
CA ASP A 139 17.49 4.25 -5.90
C ASP A 139 17.10 3.86 -7.32
N TYR A 140 15.95 3.17 -7.49
CA TYR A 140 15.45 2.77 -8.79
C TYR A 140 14.82 3.96 -9.51
N SER A 141 15.30 4.29 -10.72
CA SER A 141 14.72 5.30 -11.62
C SER A 141 14.14 4.62 -12.85
N PHE A 142 12.82 4.58 -12.95
CA PHE A 142 12.12 4.00 -14.09
C PHE A 142 12.39 4.79 -15.37
N TRP A 143 12.39 6.11 -15.27
CA TRP A 143 12.50 6.96 -16.46
C TRP A 143 13.89 6.98 -17.08
N ASP A 144 14.93 6.90 -16.26
CA ASP A 144 16.32 6.79 -16.70
C ASP A 144 16.57 5.46 -17.42
N GLU A 145 16.05 4.37 -16.85
CA GLU A 145 16.17 3.03 -17.44
C GLU A 145 15.35 2.90 -18.75
N ALA A 146 14.18 3.57 -18.80
CA ALA A 146 13.34 3.60 -19.99
C ALA A 146 13.92 4.52 -21.11
N GLY A 147 14.97 5.31 -20.83
CA GLY A 147 15.60 6.22 -21.78
C GLY A 147 14.70 7.39 -22.20
N VAL A 148 13.72 7.77 -21.39
CA VAL A 148 12.76 8.84 -21.66
C VAL A 148 13.18 10.10 -20.92
N ALA A 149 13.32 11.22 -21.63
CA ALA A 149 13.61 12.51 -21.04
C ALA A 149 12.49 12.94 -20.06
N VAL A 150 12.88 13.23 -18.82
CA VAL A 150 11.97 13.68 -17.77
C VAL A 150 11.66 15.17 -17.99
N THR A 151 10.43 15.50 -18.33
CA THR A 151 9.95 16.89 -18.36
C THR A 151 9.15 17.18 -17.10
N HIS A 152 9.63 18.11 -16.28
CA HIS A 152 9.06 18.46 -14.95
C HIS A 152 7.71 19.22 -15.03
N ALA A 153 6.79 18.82 -15.87
CA ALA A 153 5.45 19.37 -15.88
C ALA A 153 4.51 18.51 -15.03
N ILE A 154 4.41 18.85 -13.75
CA ILE A 154 3.37 18.29 -12.87
C ILE A 154 2.03 18.85 -13.38
N GLY A 155 1.26 18.02 -14.06
CA GLY A 155 -0.10 18.35 -14.45
C GLY A 155 -0.99 18.45 -13.22
N GLN A 156 -1.51 19.64 -12.95
CA GLN A 156 -2.58 19.84 -11.97
C GLN A 156 -3.91 19.44 -12.65
N GLY A 157 -4.14 18.14 -12.79
CA GLY A 157 -5.43 17.61 -13.21
C GLY A 157 -6.44 17.68 -12.07
N LYS A 158 -7.60 18.29 -12.31
CA LYS A 158 -8.75 18.22 -11.42
C LYS A 158 -9.29 16.79 -11.45
N GLN A 159 -9.42 16.17 -10.28
CA GLN A 159 -9.97 14.83 -10.16
C GLN A 159 -11.50 14.90 -10.16
N ASP A 160 -12.13 14.65 -11.29
CA ASP A 160 -13.58 14.50 -11.41
C ASP A 160 -14.00 13.01 -11.28
N LEU A 161 -13.47 12.31 -10.25
CA LEU A 161 -14.04 11.02 -9.91
C LEU A 161 -15.41 11.22 -9.24
N PRO A 162 -16.42 10.38 -9.56
CA PRO A 162 -17.69 10.42 -8.87
C PRO A 162 -17.47 10.24 -7.37
N PRO A 163 -18.36 10.80 -6.54
CA PRO A 163 -18.22 10.77 -5.07
C PRO A 163 -17.98 9.34 -4.59
N SER A 164 -17.09 9.19 -3.63
CA SER A 164 -16.67 7.91 -3.08
C SER A 164 -17.83 7.20 -2.36
N ASP A 165 -18.62 6.43 -3.09
CA ASP A 165 -19.54 5.46 -2.50
C ASP A 165 -18.76 4.17 -2.25
N PRO A 166 -18.72 3.62 -1.01
CA PRO A 166 -18.11 2.33 -0.73
C PRO A 166 -18.62 1.17 -1.59
N ARG A 167 -19.78 1.36 -2.22
CA ARG A 167 -20.42 0.39 -3.13
C ARG A 167 -20.14 0.67 -4.61
N SER A 168 -19.52 1.81 -4.96
CA SER A 168 -19.38 2.26 -6.35
C SER A 168 -18.30 1.55 -7.17
N ASN A 169 -17.50 0.66 -6.55
CA ASN A 169 -16.58 -0.22 -7.27
C ASN A 169 -17.24 -1.57 -7.60
N LEU A 170 -18.54 -1.59 -7.76
CA LEU A 170 -19.23 -2.72 -8.39
C LEU A 170 -19.18 -2.51 -9.91
N PRO A 171 -18.90 -3.59 -10.69
CA PRO A 171 -18.96 -3.54 -12.13
C PRO A 171 -20.37 -3.25 -12.62
#